data_524ab52b3cac1ec401d67e8b050478ea
#
_entry.id   524ab52b3cac1ec401d67e8b050478ea
#
_cell.length_a   1.000
_cell.length_b   1.000
_cell.length_c   1.000
_cell.angle_alpha   90.00
_cell.angle_beta   90.00
_cell.angle_gamma   90.00
#
_symmetry.space_group_name_H-M   'P 1'
#
loop_
_entity.id
_entity.type
_entity.pdbx_description
1 polymer ?
#
loop_
_entity_poly.entity_id
_entity_poly.type
_entity_poly.pdbx_seq_one_letter_code
_entity_poly.pdbx_strand_id
1 'polypeptide(L)'
;IFGKRKKEALEMLDRGVSKSEILAKTKCTVGISKASFEVYEGEIFVVMGLSGSGKSTLIRCLNRLNEPTAGKVFFKDQDITRETNNELLNTRRYEMSMVFQKFGLLPHKTILENTAFGLELRGEVKEDREKKALQALETVGLDGYEDHYPSEMSGGMQQRVGLARALANDTEVLLMDEAFSALDPLIKSDMQDELLQIQDKVQKTIVFITHDLDEAIKLGDRIMIMKDGIIEQIGTPEEILTNPASEYVEAFVEKVDRKTIITAESLMFTKPSLLRIKKDGPMRAIRKMRTQSVQFLPVEDERRTFLGYVWLKDVLELAESKDEKLEKALKSEVPSVYTDYTVEEMLPLITGNNYPLAVVDKENGRLLGLVSQTSLIIEATRYGDAEVKSMIKKANAI
;
A
#
# COMPACT_ATOMS: atom_id res chain seq x y z
N ILE A 1 -5.21 22.43 16.96
CA ILE A 1 -5.63 23.81 16.68
C ILE A 1 -4.49 24.77 16.99
N PHE A 2 -4.18 25.69 16.04
CA PHE A 2 -3.14 26.72 16.18
C PHE A 2 -3.79 28.09 16.41
N GLY A 3 -3.24 28.89 17.32
CA GLY A 3 -3.74 30.24 17.66
C GLY A 3 -3.92 30.45 19.17
N LYS A 4 -4.36 31.66 19.55
CA LYS A 4 -4.48 32.00 20.98
C LYS A 4 -5.79 31.56 21.60
N ARG A 5 -6.89 31.49 20.84
CA ARG A 5 -8.25 31.18 21.33
C ARG A 5 -8.63 29.72 21.10
N LYS A 6 -7.71 28.79 21.42
CA LYS A 6 -7.86 27.35 21.11
C LYS A 6 -9.11 26.72 21.73
N LYS A 7 -9.46 27.07 22.97
CA LYS A 7 -10.65 26.54 23.67
C LYS A 7 -11.96 26.90 22.96
N GLU A 8 -12.12 28.16 22.60
CA GLU A 8 -13.30 28.62 21.87
C GLU A 8 -13.38 28.00 20.47
N ALA A 9 -12.24 27.90 19.77
CA ALA A 9 -12.17 27.23 18.47
C ALA A 9 -12.54 25.73 18.57
N LEU A 10 -12.15 25.05 19.66
CA LEU A 10 -12.52 23.66 19.92
C LEU A 10 -14.02 23.52 20.17
N GLU A 11 -14.61 24.37 21.01
CA GLU A 11 -16.06 24.39 21.28
C GLU A 11 -16.87 24.62 19.99
N MET A 12 -16.41 25.52 19.13
CA MET A 12 -17.03 25.76 17.81
C MET A 12 -16.93 24.52 16.90
N LEU A 13 -15.75 23.87 16.89
CA LEU A 13 -15.53 22.66 16.12
C LEU A 13 -16.44 21.50 16.58
N ASP A 14 -16.61 21.34 17.87
CA ASP A 14 -17.49 20.32 18.46
C ASP A 14 -18.98 20.56 18.14
N ARG A 15 -19.38 21.82 17.95
CA ARG A 15 -20.71 22.21 17.45
C ARG A 15 -20.86 22.07 15.93
N GLY A 16 -19.83 21.59 15.21
CA GLY A 16 -19.85 21.40 13.76
C GLY A 16 -19.66 22.66 12.93
N VAL A 17 -19.13 23.74 13.53
CA VAL A 17 -18.85 24.98 12.81
C VAL A 17 -17.69 24.76 11.83
N SER A 18 -17.79 25.30 10.62
CA SER A 18 -16.79 25.14 9.60
C SER A 18 -15.44 25.75 9.97
N LYS A 19 -14.32 25.18 9.46
CA LYS A 19 -12.96 25.67 9.72
C LYS A 19 -12.77 27.12 9.27
N SER A 20 -13.37 27.51 8.15
CA SER A 20 -13.34 28.88 7.64
C SER A 20 -14.02 29.88 8.61
N GLU A 21 -15.14 29.50 9.17
CA GLU A 21 -15.87 30.32 10.14
C GLU A 21 -15.13 30.39 11.49
N ILE A 22 -14.54 29.26 11.94
CA ILE A 22 -13.68 29.24 13.14
C ILE A 22 -12.49 30.18 12.95
N LEU A 23 -11.82 30.12 11.81
CA LEU A 23 -10.69 31.01 11.47
C LEU A 23 -11.13 32.48 11.47
N ALA A 24 -12.28 32.81 10.87
CA ALA A 24 -12.81 34.16 10.80
C ALA A 24 -13.08 34.73 12.20
N LYS A 25 -13.73 33.96 13.10
CA LYS A 25 -14.15 34.40 14.42
C LYS A 25 -13.03 34.39 15.47
N THR A 26 -12.20 33.34 15.45
CA THR A 26 -11.20 33.10 16.52
C THR A 26 -9.77 33.42 16.12
N LYS A 27 -9.50 33.58 14.82
CA LYS A 27 -8.14 33.64 14.23
C LYS A 27 -7.30 32.38 14.55
N CYS A 28 -7.98 31.27 14.80
CA CYS A 28 -7.34 29.97 15.00
C CYS A 28 -7.50 29.09 13.75
N THR A 29 -6.42 28.38 13.40
CA THR A 29 -6.42 27.41 12.31
C THR A 29 -6.63 26.00 12.88
N VAL A 30 -7.61 25.27 12.35
CA VAL A 30 -7.83 23.86 12.68
C VAL A 30 -7.01 23.00 11.72
N GLY A 31 -5.88 22.47 12.18
CA GLY A 31 -5.02 21.62 11.37
C GLY A 31 -5.60 20.21 11.21
N ILE A 32 -6.09 19.61 12.31
CA ILE A 32 -6.68 18.26 12.33
C ILE A 32 -7.99 18.32 13.07
N SER A 33 -8.99 17.56 12.61
CA SER A 33 -10.31 17.45 13.20
C SER A 33 -10.72 15.98 13.32
N LYS A 34 -10.89 15.50 14.57
CA LYS A 34 -11.46 14.18 14.89
C LYS A 34 -10.79 13.01 14.15
N ALA A 35 -9.45 13.02 14.02
CA ALA A 35 -8.70 11.93 13.45
C ALA A 35 -8.47 10.85 14.52
N SER A 36 -8.97 9.63 14.27
CA SER A 36 -8.72 8.44 15.08
C SER A 36 -8.31 7.31 14.17
N PHE A 37 -7.16 6.68 14.42
CA PHE A 37 -6.61 5.57 13.65
C PHE A 37 -5.61 4.80 14.50
N GLU A 38 -5.25 3.63 14.03
CA GLU A 38 -4.29 2.72 14.63
C GLU A 38 -3.21 2.38 13.60
N VAL A 39 -1.98 2.25 14.07
CA VAL A 39 -0.82 1.77 13.30
C VAL A 39 -0.34 0.51 13.96
N TYR A 40 -0.17 -0.56 13.18
CA TYR A 40 0.22 -1.87 13.68
C TYR A 40 1.74 -2.03 13.68
N GLU A 41 2.22 -2.92 14.54
CA GLU A 41 3.65 -3.22 14.63
C GLU A 41 4.17 -3.80 13.32
N GLY A 42 5.30 -3.28 12.85
CA GLY A 42 5.97 -3.74 11.62
C GLY A 42 5.36 -3.24 10.31
N GLU A 43 4.21 -2.51 10.33
CA GLU A 43 3.63 -1.98 9.10
C GLU A 43 4.28 -0.66 8.63
N ILE A 44 4.24 -0.43 7.33
CA ILE A 44 4.43 0.88 6.73
C ILE A 44 3.04 1.52 6.55
N PHE A 45 2.68 2.42 7.45
CA PHE A 45 1.42 3.16 7.40
C PHE A 45 1.61 4.50 6.69
N VAL A 46 1.01 4.65 5.53
CA VAL A 46 1.17 5.87 4.72
C VAL A 46 0.05 6.87 4.99
N VAL A 47 0.42 8.12 5.22
CA VAL A 47 -0.51 9.26 5.37
C VAL A 47 -0.39 10.16 4.15
N MET A 48 -1.43 10.19 3.32
CA MET A 48 -1.43 10.99 2.11
C MET A 48 -2.55 12.04 2.05
N GLY A 49 -2.47 12.96 1.10
CA GLY A 49 -3.44 14.02 0.85
C GLY A 49 -2.78 15.26 0.27
N LEU A 50 -3.55 16.21 -0.22
CA LEU A 50 -3.05 17.45 -0.82
C LEU A 50 -2.28 18.32 0.20
N SER A 51 -1.53 19.30 -0.31
CA SER A 51 -0.87 20.31 0.54
C SER A 51 -1.91 21.01 1.44
N GLY A 52 -1.59 21.15 2.72
CA GLY A 52 -2.51 21.75 3.69
C GLY A 52 -3.56 20.80 4.30
N SER A 53 -3.60 19.52 3.91
CA SER A 53 -4.56 18.54 4.48
C SER A 53 -4.29 18.17 5.95
N GLY A 54 -3.16 18.59 6.54
CA GLY A 54 -2.86 18.38 7.96
C GLY A 54 -1.84 17.27 8.25
N LYS A 55 -1.29 16.57 7.24
CA LYS A 55 -0.36 15.45 7.38
C LYS A 55 0.84 15.73 8.30
N SER A 56 1.63 16.77 7.98
CA SER A 56 2.79 17.15 8.80
C SER A 56 2.40 17.62 10.21
N THR A 57 1.17 18.14 10.38
CA THR A 57 0.65 18.43 11.72
C THR A 57 0.38 17.14 12.47
N LEU A 58 -0.21 16.13 11.80
CA LEU A 58 -0.54 14.85 12.38
C LEU A 58 0.71 14.12 12.87
N ILE A 59 1.70 13.93 12.00
CA ILE A 59 2.94 13.19 12.37
C ILE A 59 3.68 13.87 13.53
N ARG A 60 3.69 15.22 13.55
CA ARG A 60 4.28 15.98 14.66
C ARG A 60 3.45 15.95 15.94
N CYS A 61 2.18 15.56 15.89
CA CYS A 61 1.40 15.27 17.09
C CYS A 61 1.73 13.87 17.64
N LEU A 62 2.09 12.91 16.79
CA LEU A 62 2.44 11.56 17.24
C LEU A 62 3.66 11.53 18.18
N ASN A 63 4.65 12.40 17.96
CA ASN A 63 5.81 12.56 18.85
C ASN A 63 5.74 13.83 19.72
N ARG A 64 4.58 14.47 19.79
CA ARG A 64 4.34 15.74 20.53
C ARG A 64 5.30 16.89 20.20
N LEU A 65 5.90 16.92 19.02
CA LEU A 65 6.53 18.16 18.51
C LEU A 65 5.47 19.26 18.35
N ASN A 66 4.24 18.86 18.01
CA ASN A 66 3.05 19.69 18.11
C ASN A 66 2.16 19.13 19.23
N GLU A 67 1.92 19.94 20.26
CA GLU A 67 1.01 19.55 21.34
C GLU A 67 -0.43 19.46 20.82
N PRO A 68 -1.12 18.30 20.91
CA PRO A 68 -2.53 18.17 20.55
C PRO A 68 -3.39 19.08 21.40
N THR A 69 -4.38 19.80 20.82
CA THR A 69 -5.29 20.63 21.56
C THR A 69 -6.33 19.80 22.31
N ALA A 70 -6.69 18.65 21.74
CA ALA A 70 -7.57 17.64 22.31
C ALA A 70 -7.25 16.29 21.69
N GLY A 71 -7.74 15.20 22.28
CA GLY A 71 -7.45 13.84 21.89
C GLY A 71 -6.26 13.26 22.64
N LYS A 72 -5.87 12.03 22.27
CA LYS A 72 -4.79 11.27 22.89
C LYS A 72 -3.95 10.62 21.83
N VAL A 73 -2.69 10.38 22.15
CA VAL A 73 -1.77 9.57 21.35
C VAL A 73 -1.24 8.47 22.24
N PHE A 74 -1.41 7.23 21.81
CA PHE A 74 -0.91 6.07 22.53
C PHE A 74 0.28 5.49 21.77
N PHE A 75 1.34 5.16 22.51
CA PHE A 75 2.40 4.28 22.05
C PHE A 75 2.32 3.01 22.91
N LYS A 76 1.97 1.90 22.28
CA LYS A 76 1.53 0.70 22.99
C LYS A 76 0.35 1.08 23.93
N ASP A 77 0.46 0.76 25.21
CA ASP A 77 -0.57 1.10 26.21
C ASP A 77 -0.35 2.45 26.91
N GLN A 78 0.72 3.17 26.56
CA GLN A 78 1.11 4.42 27.21
C GLN A 78 0.55 5.65 26.51
N ASP A 79 -0.24 6.47 27.22
CA ASP A 79 -0.75 7.76 26.73
C ASP A 79 0.37 8.83 26.79
N ILE A 80 1.07 9.00 25.67
CA ILE A 80 2.18 9.96 25.56
C ILE A 80 1.74 11.43 25.66
N THR A 81 0.44 11.73 25.52
CA THR A 81 -0.05 13.10 25.70
C THR A 81 0.00 13.55 27.15
N ARG A 82 0.13 12.62 28.11
CA ARG A 82 0.23 12.88 29.55
C ARG A 82 1.64 12.80 30.10
N GLU A 83 2.59 12.42 29.29
CA GLU A 83 4.00 12.33 29.71
C GLU A 83 4.54 13.68 30.16
N THR A 84 5.34 13.64 31.20
CA THR A 84 6.19 14.78 31.61
C THR A 84 7.24 15.05 30.52
N ASN A 85 7.89 16.22 30.60
CA ASN A 85 8.95 16.56 29.63
C ASN A 85 10.11 15.53 29.63
N ASN A 86 10.45 14.96 30.77
CA ASN A 86 11.54 13.96 30.87
C ASN A 86 11.11 12.61 30.26
N GLU A 87 9.90 12.15 30.52
CA GLU A 87 9.34 10.94 29.91
C GLU A 87 9.26 11.09 28.38
N LEU A 88 8.74 12.22 27.91
CA LEU A 88 8.64 12.52 26.48
C LEU A 88 10.02 12.60 25.80
N LEU A 89 11.04 13.10 26.50
CA LEU A 89 12.41 13.06 25.98
C LEU A 89 12.93 11.62 25.85
N ASN A 90 12.57 10.75 26.78
CA ASN A 90 12.92 9.33 26.70
C ASN A 90 12.17 8.63 25.55
N THR A 91 10.85 8.85 25.43
CA THR A 91 10.06 8.34 24.30
C THR A 91 10.68 8.74 22.95
N ARG A 92 11.08 10.01 22.77
CA ARG A 92 11.74 10.48 21.54
C ARG A 92 13.15 9.95 21.35
N ARG A 93 13.86 9.62 22.42
CA ARG A 93 15.24 9.09 22.33
C ARG A 93 15.25 7.60 22.01
N TYR A 94 14.36 6.83 22.61
CA TYR A 94 14.45 5.37 22.61
C TYR A 94 13.37 4.68 21.78
N GLU A 95 12.18 5.32 21.62
CA GLU A 95 11.04 4.66 21.00
C GLU A 95 10.72 5.18 19.60
N MET A 96 10.96 6.48 19.31
CA MET A 96 10.55 7.12 18.07
C MET A 96 11.65 7.95 17.44
N SER A 97 12.06 7.63 16.22
CA SER A 97 12.91 8.50 15.38
C SER A 97 12.09 9.26 14.34
N MET A 98 12.65 10.37 13.87
CA MET A 98 11.97 11.17 12.82
C MET A 98 12.93 11.60 11.72
N VAL A 99 12.54 11.36 10.47
CA VAL A 99 13.16 11.89 9.26
C VAL A 99 12.36 13.10 8.80
N PHE A 100 13.02 14.22 8.62
CA PHE A 100 12.39 15.52 8.29
C PHE A 100 12.48 15.80 6.80
N GLN A 101 11.49 16.50 6.27
CA GLN A 101 11.43 16.98 4.88
C GLN A 101 12.68 17.82 4.48
N LYS A 102 13.19 18.65 5.39
CA LYS A 102 14.39 19.49 5.18
C LYS A 102 15.64 18.88 5.85
N PHE A 103 15.84 17.58 5.74
CA PHE A 103 16.97 16.79 6.24
C PHE A 103 17.30 16.99 7.73
N GLY A 104 17.25 18.22 8.25
CA GLY A 104 17.53 18.54 9.66
C GLY A 104 18.95 18.18 10.09
N LEU A 105 19.92 18.26 9.16
CA LEU A 105 21.32 18.01 9.44
C LEU A 105 21.96 19.21 10.12
N LEU A 106 22.93 18.93 11.00
CA LEU A 106 23.73 19.93 11.68
C LEU A 106 24.91 20.33 10.77
N PRO A 107 24.94 21.58 10.23
CA PRO A 107 25.89 21.95 9.18
C PRO A 107 27.35 22.00 9.65
N HIS A 108 27.57 22.08 10.94
CA HIS A 108 28.89 22.15 11.57
C HIS A 108 29.42 20.80 12.08
N LYS A 109 28.66 19.73 11.87
CA LYS A 109 29.01 18.34 12.18
C LYS A 109 29.26 17.57 10.89
N THR A 110 30.19 16.62 10.93
CA THR A 110 30.42 15.69 9.82
C THR A 110 29.23 14.77 9.61
N ILE A 111 29.24 13.99 8.54
CA ILE A 111 28.20 12.99 8.24
C ILE A 111 28.14 11.93 9.33
N LEU A 112 29.30 11.43 9.78
CA LEU A 112 29.40 10.50 10.91
C LEU A 112 28.81 11.10 12.19
N GLU A 113 29.20 12.33 12.52
CA GLU A 113 28.70 13.01 13.72
C GLU A 113 27.20 13.31 13.65
N ASN A 114 26.67 13.63 12.46
CA ASN A 114 25.24 13.79 12.24
C ASN A 114 24.49 12.49 12.46
N THR A 115 25.01 11.38 11.93
CA THR A 115 24.42 10.04 12.07
C THR A 115 24.47 9.58 13.53
N ALA A 116 25.57 9.82 14.23
CA ALA A 116 25.75 9.45 15.64
C ALA A 116 25.04 10.38 16.64
N PHE A 117 24.45 11.51 16.18
CA PHE A 117 23.95 12.56 17.06
C PHE A 117 22.87 12.10 18.05
N GLY A 118 21.94 11.26 17.61
CA GLY A 118 20.91 10.72 18.50
C GLY A 118 21.50 9.85 19.63
N LEU A 119 22.51 9.05 19.31
CA LEU A 119 23.23 8.20 20.26
C LEU A 119 24.09 9.05 21.23
N GLU A 120 24.65 10.16 20.73
CA GLU A 120 25.33 11.16 21.57
C GLU A 120 24.38 11.74 22.64
N LEU A 121 23.14 12.08 22.25
CA LEU A 121 22.11 12.58 23.16
C LEU A 121 21.62 11.53 24.17
N ARG A 122 21.79 10.24 23.85
CA ARG A 122 21.56 9.12 24.81
C ARG A 122 22.70 8.95 25.80
N GLY A 123 23.87 9.57 25.58
CA GLY A 123 25.07 9.42 26.39
C GLY A 123 25.87 8.15 26.10
N GLU A 124 25.67 7.55 24.90
CA GLU A 124 26.46 6.38 24.52
C GLU A 124 27.95 6.71 24.36
N VAL A 125 28.81 5.75 24.69
CA VAL A 125 30.26 5.87 24.56
C VAL A 125 30.64 6.14 23.12
N LYS A 126 31.68 6.95 22.90
CA LYS A 126 32.05 7.43 21.56
C LYS A 126 32.30 6.28 20.56
N GLU A 127 33.05 5.30 20.97
CA GLU A 127 33.42 4.14 20.15
C GLU A 127 32.18 3.34 19.71
N ASP A 128 31.21 3.13 20.58
CA ASP A 128 29.99 2.37 20.29
C ASP A 128 29.06 3.14 19.37
N ARG A 129 28.86 4.45 19.62
CA ARG A 129 28.00 5.28 18.78
C ARG A 129 28.55 5.49 17.36
N GLU A 130 29.89 5.66 17.23
CA GLU A 130 30.54 5.75 15.92
C GLU A 130 30.42 4.44 15.15
N LYS A 131 30.61 3.30 15.81
CA LYS A 131 30.40 1.99 15.19
C LYS A 131 28.97 1.80 14.65
N LYS A 132 27.96 2.13 15.46
CA LYS A 132 26.54 2.08 15.02
C LYS A 132 26.26 3.04 13.89
N ALA A 133 26.81 4.24 13.94
CA ALA A 133 26.65 5.25 12.90
C ALA A 133 27.31 4.81 11.58
N LEU A 134 28.49 4.22 11.60
CA LEU A 134 29.14 3.65 10.42
C LEU A 134 28.31 2.53 9.80
N GLN A 135 27.78 1.61 10.59
CA GLN A 135 26.89 0.55 10.11
C GLN A 135 25.62 1.13 9.44
N ALA A 136 25.05 2.17 10.02
CA ALA A 136 23.88 2.83 9.44
C ALA A 136 24.23 3.56 8.12
N LEU A 137 25.42 4.18 8.03
CA LEU A 137 25.90 4.82 6.79
C LEU A 137 26.16 3.77 5.70
N GLU A 138 26.77 2.66 6.02
CA GLU A 138 26.94 1.53 5.10
C GLU A 138 25.59 1.01 4.59
N THR A 139 24.59 0.90 5.47
CA THR A 139 23.24 0.43 5.12
C THR A 139 22.57 1.34 4.08
N VAL A 140 22.85 2.64 4.08
CA VAL A 140 22.27 3.60 3.11
C VAL A 140 23.25 3.96 1.99
N GLY A 141 24.34 3.18 1.81
CA GLY A 141 25.30 3.36 0.70
C GLY A 141 26.08 4.68 0.78
N LEU A 142 26.46 5.09 1.99
CA LEU A 142 27.26 6.30 2.24
C LEU A 142 28.62 6.00 2.91
N ASP A 143 29.13 4.78 2.77
CA ASP A 143 30.49 4.44 3.15
C ASP A 143 31.52 5.29 2.37
N GLY A 144 32.55 5.78 3.07
CA GLY A 144 33.57 6.69 2.52
C GLY A 144 33.22 8.18 2.56
N TYR A 145 32.02 8.56 3.07
CA TYR A 145 31.60 9.96 3.23
C TYR A 145 31.56 10.44 4.69
N GLU A 146 32.10 9.67 5.63
CA GLU A 146 32.00 9.89 7.08
C GLU A 146 32.50 11.26 7.52
N ASP A 147 33.63 11.70 6.94
CA ASP A 147 34.30 12.94 7.28
C ASP A 147 33.80 14.17 6.52
N HIS A 148 32.90 13.98 5.54
CA HIS A 148 32.32 15.09 4.79
C HIS A 148 31.30 15.87 5.63
N TYR A 149 31.04 17.10 5.21
CA TYR A 149 30.03 17.96 5.80
C TYR A 149 28.75 17.98 4.93
N PRO A 150 27.58 18.30 5.50
CA PRO A 150 26.33 18.38 4.73
C PRO A 150 26.41 19.29 3.50
N SER A 151 27.20 20.36 3.54
CA SER A 151 27.39 21.30 2.42
C SER A 151 28.11 20.68 1.21
N GLU A 152 28.82 19.58 1.40
CA GLU A 152 29.57 18.86 0.35
C GLU A 152 28.75 17.74 -0.28
N MET A 153 27.50 17.53 0.20
CA MET A 153 26.62 16.43 -0.18
C MET A 153 25.48 16.91 -1.08
N SER A 154 25.10 16.09 -2.06
CA SER A 154 23.86 16.30 -2.82
C SER A 154 22.62 16.19 -1.93
N GLY A 155 21.47 16.71 -2.37
CA GLY A 155 20.22 16.61 -1.62
C GLY A 155 19.83 15.16 -1.32
N GLY A 156 20.00 14.23 -2.26
CA GLY A 156 19.76 12.81 -2.07
C GLY A 156 20.69 12.19 -1.03
N MET A 157 21.99 12.54 -1.04
CA MET A 157 22.92 12.06 -0.04
C MET A 157 22.58 12.61 1.35
N GLN A 158 22.20 13.89 1.46
CA GLN A 158 21.75 14.47 2.74
C GLN A 158 20.50 13.76 3.28
N GLN A 159 19.60 13.33 2.40
CA GLN A 159 18.42 12.54 2.79
C GLN A 159 18.83 11.16 3.34
N ARG A 160 19.76 10.48 2.67
CA ARG A 160 20.32 9.20 3.16
C ARG A 160 20.98 9.35 4.54
N VAL A 161 21.67 10.46 4.80
CA VAL A 161 22.22 10.77 6.13
C VAL A 161 21.09 10.92 7.16
N GLY A 162 20.00 11.58 6.81
CA GLY A 162 18.82 11.72 7.66
C GLY A 162 18.20 10.36 8.01
N LEU A 163 18.14 9.46 7.03
CA LEU A 163 17.68 8.08 7.23
C LEU A 163 18.67 7.28 8.07
N ALA A 164 19.98 7.34 7.77
CA ALA A 164 21.03 6.68 8.56
C ALA A 164 21.00 7.10 10.03
N ARG A 165 20.82 8.41 10.30
CA ARG A 165 20.67 8.92 11.68
C ARG A 165 19.46 8.30 12.41
N ALA A 166 18.35 8.14 11.71
CA ALA A 166 17.16 7.51 12.28
C ALA A 166 17.36 6.01 12.52
N LEU A 167 18.02 5.31 11.59
CA LEU A 167 18.36 3.89 11.72
C LEU A 167 19.40 3.62 12.82
N ALA A 168 20.43 4.46 12.93
CA ALA A 168 21.45 4.33 13.96
C ALA A 168 20.86 4.38 15.38
N ASN A 169 19.78 5.14 15.57
CA ASN A 169 19.07 5.20 16.85
C ASN A 169 18.35 3.91 17.22
N ASP A 170 18.09 3.04 16.26
CA ASP A 170 17.43 1.75 16.46
C ASP A 170 16.15 1.80 17.31
N THR A 171 15.27 2.77 16.97
CA THR A 171 13.95 2.94 17.59
C THR A 171 12.92 2.03 16.95
N GLU A 172 11.85 1.70 17.69
CA GLU A 172 10.77 0.84 17.18
C GLU A 172 9.93 1.56 16.10
N VAL A 173 9.70 2.87 16.26
CA VAL A 173 8.88 3.66 15.34
C VAL A 173 9.74 4.67 14.56
N LEU A 174 9.54 4.70 13.25
CA LEU A 174 10.15 5.67 12.34
C LEU A 174 9.06 6.58 11.76
N LEU A 175 9.13 7.86 12.05
CA LEU A 175 8.24 8.89 11.50
C LEU A 175 8.94 9.57 10.32
N MET A 176 8.33 9.60 9.13
CA MET A 176 8.91 10.17 7.92
C MET A 176 8.01 11.26 7.33
N ASP A 177 8.43 12.53 7.41
CA ASP A 177 7.64 13.69 6.94
C ASP A 177 8.12 14.09 5.54
N GLU A 178 7.44 13.62 4.47
CA GLU A 178 7.76 13.86 3.05
C GLU A 178 9.24 13.61 2.70
N ALA A 179 9.76 12.49 3.21
CA ALA A 179 11.18 12.19 3.20
C ALA A 179 11.83 12.15 1.79
N PHE A 180 11.09 11.85 0.74
CA PHE A 180 11.61 11.71 -0.62
C PHE A 180 11.14 12.81 -1.58
N SER A 181 10.38 13.81 -1.09
CA SER A 181 9.76 14.85 -1.93
C SER A 181 10.76 15.79 -2.64
N ALA A 182 11.97 15.91 -2.12
CA ALA A 182 13.01 16.78 -2.66
C ALA A 182 14.03 16.08 -3.57
N LEU A 183 13.79 14.79 -3.89
CA LEU A 183 14.69 13.97 -4.69
C LEU A 183 14.28 13.92 -6.15
N ASP A 184 15.26 13.75 -7.04
CA ASP A 184 15.02 13.43 -8.44
C ASP A 184 14.33 12.06 -8.58
N PRO A 185 13.49 11.84 -9.62
CA PRO A 185 12.67 10.63 -9.75
C PRO A 185 13.48 9.32 -9.69
N LEU A 186 14.66 9.25 -10.28
CA LEU A 186 15.52 8.06 -10.24
C LEU A 186 16.03 7.78 -8.82
N ILE A 187 16.59 8.80 -8.17
CA ILE A 187 17.09 8.67 -6.79
C ILE A 187 15.94 8.36 -5.82
N LYS A 188 14.77 8.94 -6.06
CA LYS A 188 13.57 8.65 -5.29
C LYS A 188 13.17 7.16 -5.37
N SER A 189 13.16 6.58 -6.58
CA SER A 189 12.87 5.17 -6.77
C SER A 189 13.86 4.27 -6.05
N ASP A 190 15.17 4.55 -6.21
CA ASP A 190 16.23 3.79 -5.54
C ASP A 190 16.08 3.83 -4.01
N MET A 191 15.77 5.01 -3.44
CA MET A 191 15.56 5.20 -2.01
C MET A 191 14.32 4.46 -1.47
N GLN A 192 13.26 4.37 -2.26
CA GLN A 192 12.07 3.61 -1.93
C GLN A 192 12.39 2.11 -1.88
N ASP A 193 13.10 1.60 -2.89
CA ASP A 193 13.50 0.19 -2.96
C ASP A 193 14.45 -0.16 -1.80
N GLU A 194 15.37 0.73 -1.46
CA GLU A 194 16.26 0.59 -0.32
C GLU A 194 15.48 0.57 1.01
N LEU A 195 14.48 1.46 1.18
CA LEU A 195 13.62 1.47 2.37
C LEU A 195 12.87 0.14 2.52
N LEU A 196 12.32 -0.41 1.44
CA LEU A 196 11.64 -1.72 1.46
C LEU A 196 12.62 -2.84 1.83
N GLN A 197 13.83 -2.88 1.25
CA GLN A 197 14.84 -3.87 1.60
C GLN A 197 15.30 -3.78 3.07
N ILE A 198 15.35 -2.57 3.63
CA ILE A 198 15.64 -2.36 5.06
C ILE A 198 14.45 -2.87 5.88
N GLN A 199 13.22 -2.56 5.49
CA GLN A 199 12.01 -2.97 6.18
C GLN A 199 11.88 -4.49 6.25
N ASP A 200 12.16 -5.20 5.17
CA ASP A 200 12.17 -6.67 5.12
C ASP A 200 13.11 -7.30 6.17
N LYS A 201 14.22 -6.62 6.47
CA LYS A 201 15.24 -7.11 7.43
C LYS A 201 14.95 -6.71 8.88
N VAL A 202 14.42 -5.50 9.08
CA VAL A 202 14.36 -4.87 10.42
C VAL A 202 12.94 -4.80 10.98
N GLN A 203 11.92 -4.89 10.11
CA GLN A 203 10.48 -4.88 10.46
C GLN A 203 10.08 -3.76 11.42
N LYS A 204 10.53 -2.52 11.16
CA LYS A 204 10.17 -1.35 11.96
C LYS A 204 8.76 -0.87 11.63
N THR A 205 8.08 -0.29 12.60
CA THR A 205 6.82 0.42 12.36
C THR A 205 7.12 1.78 11.75
N ILE A 206 6.64 2.05 10.53
CA ILE A 206 6.92 3.29 9.80
C ILE A 206 5.62 4.06 9.58
N VAL A 207 5.59 5.33 9.99
CA VAL A 207 4.54 6.28 9.58
C VAL A 207 5.14 7.22 8.54
N PHE A 208 4.71 7.07 7.30
CA PHE A 208 5.27 7.74 6.14
C PHE A 208 4.30 8.77 5.56
N ILE A 209 4.70 10.03 5.45
CA ILE A 209 3.89 11.07 4.81
C ILE A 209 4.34 11.28 3.37
N THR A 210 3.38 11.28 2.46
CA THR A 210 3.59 11.70 1.07
C THR A 210 2.37 12.44 0.50
N HIS A 211 2.54 13.12 -0.60
CA HIS A 211 1.47 13.63 -1.46
C HIS A 211 1.38 12.89 -2.79
N ASP A 212 2.26 11.92 -3.01
CA ASP A 212 2.40 11.11 -4.22
C ASP A 212 1.72 9.75 -3.99
N LEU A 213 0.73 9.44 -4.82
CA LEU A 213 -0.06 8.20 -4.67
C LEU A 213 0.75 6.98 -5.09
N ASP A 214 1.58 7.07 -6.15
CA ASP A 214 2.41 5.95 -6.59
C ASP A 214 3.40 5.55 -5.49
N GLU A 215 3.95 6.54 -4.77
CA GLU A 215 4.78 6.31 -3.60
C GLU A 215 4.00 5.64 -2.45
N ALA A 216 2.77 6.12 -2.19
CA ALA A 216 1.92 5.55 -1.15
C ALA A 216 1.58 4.08 -1.42
N ILE A 217 1.30 3.75 -2.68
CA ILE A 217 0.97 2.41 -3.14
C ILE A 217 2.21 1.48 -3.09
N LYS A 218 3.37 2.00 -3.54
CA LYS A 218 4.61 1.22 -3.58
C LYS A 218 5.10 0.83 -2.19
N LEU A 219 4.95 1.75 -1.22
CA LEU A 219 5.54 1.58 0.11
C LEU A 219 4.55 1.07 1.17
N GLY A 220 3.27 1.44 1.06
CA GLY A 220 2.32 1.31 2.16
C GLY A 220 1.64 -0.05 2.24
N ASP A 221 1.65 -0.68 3.40
CA ASP A 221 0.75 -1.78 3.73
C ASP A 221 -0.68 -1.27 3.87
N ARG A 222 -0.84 -0.08 4.49
CA ARG A 222 -2.11 0.64 4.58
C ARG A 222 -1.89 2.13 4.32
N ILE A 223 -2.90 2.73 3.67
CA ILE A 223 -2.90 4.15 3.28
C ILE A 223 -4.05 4.86 3.96
N MET A 224 -3.78 6.00 4.59
CA MET A 224 -4.75 6.94 5.10
C MET A 224 -4.79 8.18 4.21
N ILE A 225 -5.93 8.45 3.60
CA ILE A 225 -6.14 9.66 2.79
C ILE A 225 -6.78 10.74 3.64
N MET A 226 -6.15 11.92 3.68
CA MET A 226 -6.61 13.08 4.43
C MET A 226 -7.05 14.22 3.53
N LYS A 227 -8.18 14.83 3.88
CA LYS A 227 -8.68 16.07 3.28
C LYS A 227 -9.04 17.07 4.36
N ASP A 228 -8.51 18.30 4.27
CA ASP A 228 -8.87 19.37 5.23
C ASP A 228 -8.79 18.97 6.71
N GLY A 229 -7.77 18.16 7.08
CA GLY A 229 -7.54 17.67 8.44
C GLY A 229 -8.57 16.65 8.93
N ILE A 230 -9.26 15.99 8.03
CA ILE A 230 -10.21 14.89 8.29
C ILE A 230 -9.68 13.65 7.57
N ILE A 231 -9.90 12.48 8.12
CA ILE A 231 -9.62 11.20 7.46
C ILE A 231 -10.79 10.91 6.51
N GLU A 232 -10.49 10.78 5.23
CA GLU A 232 -11.49 10.41 4.21
C GLU A 232 -11.62 8.88 4.09
N GLN A 233 -10.47 8.18 4.07
CA GLN A 233 -10.43 6.72 3.98
C GLN A 233 -9.13 6.18 4.58
N ILE A 234 -9.20 4.97 5.12
CA ILE A 234 -8.06 4.12 5.48
C ILE A 234 -8.32 2.75 4.88
N GLY A 235 -7.31 2.16 4.22
CA GLY A 235 -7.41 0.83 3.64
C GLY A 235 -6.08 0.39 3.05
N THR A 236 -6.03 -0.83 2.53
CA THR A 236 -4.89 -1.30 1.73
C THR A 236 -4.84 -0.55 0.40
N PRO A 237 -3.69 -0.53 -0.31
CA PRO A 237 -3.61 0.05 -1.65
C PRO A 237 -4.73 -0.45 -2.57
N GLU A 238 -5.01 -1.74 -2.55
CA GLU A 238 -6.04 -2.37 -3.35
C GLU A 238 -7.46 -1.90 -2.98
N GLU A 239 -7.79 -1.81 -1.68
CA GLU A 239 -9.07 -1.27 -1.21
C GLU A 239 -9.28 0.18 -1.63
N ILE A 240 -8.24 1.02 -1.53
CA ILE A 240 -8.29 2.42 -1.95
C ILE A 240 -8.56 2.54 -3.46
N LEU A 241 -7.95 1.66 -4.26
CA LEU A 241 -8.10 1.66 -5.71
C LEU A 241 -9.44 1.08 -6.18
N THR A 242 -9.93 0.03 -5.52
CA THR A 242 -11.14 -0.69 -5.96
C THR A 242 -12.42 -0.10 -5.40
N ASN A 243 -12.38 0.41 -4.16
CA ASN A 243 -13.53 0.89 -3.40
C ASN A 243 -13.28 2.29 -2.81
N PRO A 244 -13.10 3.34 -3.64
CA PRO A 244 -12.91 4.70 -3.14
C PRO A 244 -14.14 5.17 -2.35
N ALA A 245 -13.92 5.67 -1.12
CA ALA A 245 -14.98 6.05 -0.20
C ALA A 245 -15.68 7.37 -0.56
N SER A 246 -15.07 8.20 -1.39
CA SER A 246 -15.61 9.50 -1.82
C SER A 246 -15.11 9.89 -3.20
N GLU A 247 -15.80 10.83 -3.86
CA GLU A 247 -15.34 11.43 -5.13
C GLU A 247 -13.93 12.05 -5.01
N TYR A 248 -13.56 12.50 -3.80
CA TYR A 248 -12.22 13.03 -3.55
C TYR A 248 -11.16 11.93 -3.63
N VAL A 249 -11.41 10.77 -3.05
CA VAL A 249 -10.50 9.61 -3.14
C VAL A 249 -10.47 9.09 -4.57
N GLU A 250 -11.62 9.01 -5.23
CA GLU A 250 -11.73 8.60 -6.63
C GLU A 250 -10.86 9.47 -7.55
N ALA A 251 -10.88 10.79 -7.36
CA ALA A 251 -10.05 11.72 -8.13
C ALA A 251 -8.53 11.53 -7.89
N PHE A 252 -8.12 11.00 -6.74
CA PHE A 252 -6.71 10.61 -6.50
C PHE A 252 -6.32 9.38 -7.29
N VAL A 253 -7.17 8.35 -7.28
CA VAL A 253 -6.85 7.06 -7.89
C VAL A 253 -7.09 7.02 -9.40
N GLU A 254 -7.73 8.04 -9.97
CA GLU A 254 -8.05 8.13 -11.39
C GLU A 254 -6.82 8.04 -12.32
N LYS A 255 -5.66 8.46 -11.85
CA LYS A 255 -4.43 8.56 -12.67
C LYS A 255 -3.45 7.41 -12.45
N VAL A 256 -3.74 6.50 -11.54
CA VAL A 256 -2.83 5.40 -11.19
C VAL A 256 -2.91 4.27 -12.19
N ASP A 257 -1.78 3.72 -12.58
CA ASP A 257 -1.74 2.48 -13.33
C ASP A 257 -2.08 1.29 -12.41
N ARG A 258 -3.35 0.88 -12.46
CA ARG A 258 -3.89 -0.17 -11.60
C ARG A 258 -3.47 -1.58 -12.01
N LYS A 259 -2.89 -1.74 -13.19
CA LYS A 259 -2.57 -3.07 -13.75
C LYS A 259 -1.53 -3.81 -12.92
N THR A 260 -0.61 -3.07 -12.28
CA THR A 260 0.46 -3.62 -11.44
C THR A 260 0.02 -3.93 -10.02
N ILE A 261 -1.20 -3.53 -9.63
CA ILE A 261 -1.66 -3.56 -8.24
C ILE A 261 -2.88 -4.47 -8.08
N ILE A 262 -3.84 -4.38 -9.02
CA ILE A 262 -5.05 -5.18 -8.97
C ILE A 262 -4.70 -6.64 -9.24
N THR A 263 -5.08 -7.51 -8.31
CA THR A 263 -4.74 -8.93 -8.34
C THR A 263 -5.89 -9.81 -8.82
N ALA A 264 -5.58 -11.07 -9.14
CA ALA A 264 -6.58 -12.08 -9.49
C ALA A 264 -7.57 -12.30 -8.35
N GLU A 265 -7.13 -12.17 -7.08
CA GLU A 265 -7.97 -12.33 -5.91
C GLU A 265 -9.12 -11.34 -5.89
N SER A 266 -8.86 -10.07 -6.19
CA SER A 266 -9.88 -9.02 -6.19
C SER A 266 -10.83 -9.07 -7.38
N LEU A 267 -10.37 -9.63 -8.51
CA LEU A 267 -11.17 -9.72 -9.74
C LEU A 267 -11.95 -11.03 -9.88
N MET A 268 -11.57 -12.07 -9.14
CA MET A 268 -12.15 -13.39 -9.33
C MET A 268 -13.57 -13.52 -8.81
N PHE A 269 -14.40 -14.22 -9.55
CA PHE A 269 -15.68 -14.71 -9.10
C PHE A 269 -15.47 -15.99 -8.27
N THR A 270 -15.74 -15.94 -6.97
CA THR A 270 -15.36 -16.97 -5.98
C THR A 270 -16.25 -18.20 -5.88
N LYS A 271 -17.38 -18.25 -6.57
CA LYS A 271 -18.34 -19.37 -6.48
C LYS A 271 -18.76 -19.89 -7.84
N PRO A 272 -17.81 -20.33 -8.70
CA PRO A 272 -18.18 -20.90 -9.97
C PRO A 272 -18.86 -22.26 -9.77
N SER A 273 -19.81 -22.57 -10.63
CA SER A 273 -20.34 -23.93 -10.69
C SER A 273 -19.32 -24.87 -11.28
N LEU A 274 -19.12 -26.01 -10.64
CA LEU A 274 -18.10 -26.99 -10.95
C LEU A 274 -18.72 -28.31 -11.43
N LEU A 275 -17.99 -29.04 -12.27
CA LEU A 275 -18.25 -30.44 -12.59
C LEU A 275 -17.17 -31.32 -11.94
N ARG A 276 -17.57 -32.48 -11.46
CA ARG A 276 -16.64 -33.53 -10.98
C ARG A 276 -16.47 -34.60 -12.02
N ILE A 277 -15.24 -34.76 -12.50
CA ILE A 277 -14.93 -35.57 -13.68
C ILE A 277 -15.51 -36.99 -13.61
N LYS A 278 -15.48 -37.66 -12.45
CA LYS A 278 -15.97 -39.02 -12.27
C LYS A 278 -17.42 -39.16 -11.77
N LYS A 279 -18.05 -38.07 -11.39
CA LYS A 279 -19.40 -38.06 -10.81
C LYS A 279 -20.45 -37.45 -11.72
N ASP A 280 -20.04 -36.49 -12.55
CA ASP A 280 -20.93 -35.75 -13.44
C ASP A 280 -20.74 -36.29 -14.86
N GLY A 281 -21.78 -36.79 -15.48
CA GLY A 281 -21.81 -37.21 -16.89
C GLY A 281 -22.29 -36.08 -17.79
N PRO A 282 -22.24 -36.30 -19.14
CA PRO A 282 -22.59 -35.27 -20.16
C PRO A 282 -23.98 -34.67 -19.92
N MET A 283 -25.00 -35.44 -19.64
CA MET A 283 -26.37 -34.95 -19.42
C MET A 283 -26.46 -34.01 -18.20
N ARG A 284 -25.71 -34.29 -17.14
CA ARG A 284 -25.66 -33.40 -15.98
C ARG A 284 -24.92 -32.12 -16.26
N ALA A 285 -23.85 -32.18 -17.05
CA ALA A 285 -23.13 -31.01 -17.51
C ALA A 285 -24.03 -30.10 -18.34
N ILE A 286 -24.73 -30.63 -19.35
CA ILE A 286 -25.67 -29.89 -20.19
C ILE A 286 -26.74 -29.19 -19.33
N ARG A 287 -27.33 -29.95 -18.37
CA ARG A 287 -28.35 -29.39 -17.47
C ARG A 287 -27.83 -28.23 -16.65
N LYS A 288 -26.61 -28.35 -16.06
CA LYS A 288 -25.99 -27.26 -15.30
C LYS A 288 -25.72 -26.04 -16.19
N MET A 289 -25.15 -26.24 -17.37
CA MET A 289 -24.86 -25.17 -18.34
C MET A 289 -26.12 -24.42 -18.76
N ARG A 290 -27.22 -25.17 -19.06
CA ARG A 290 -28.52 -24.58 -19.38
C ARG A 290 -29.11 -23.75 -18.25
N THR A 291 -29.10 -24.31 -17.04
CA THR A 291 -29.68 -23.64 -15.85
C THR A 291 -28.97 -22.31 -15.56
N GLN A 292 -27.69 -22.22 -15.88
CA GLN A 292 -26.86 -21.04 -15.60
C GLN A 292 -26.60 -20.16 -16.82
N SER A 293 -27.11 -20.57 -17.98
CA SER A 293 -26.89 -19.84 -19.25
C SER A 293 -25.40 -19.63 -19.58
N VAL A 294 -24.57 -20.65 -19.29
CA VAL A 294 -23.13 -20.64 -19.59
C VAL A 294 -22.76 -21.67 -20.65
N GLN A 295 -21.72 -21.36 -21.43
CA GLN A 295 -21.27 -22.25 -22.52
C GLN A 295 -20.15 -23.21 -22.10
N PHE A 296 -19.56 -23.02 -20.93
CA PHE A 296 -18.49 -23.86 -20.38
C PHE A 296 -18.66 -24.02 -18.88
N LEU A 297 -18.07 -25.05 -18.31
CA LEU A 297 -17.93 -25.24 -16.87
C LEU A 297 -16.53 -25.73 -16.52
N PRO A 298 -15.95 -25.24 -15.43
CA PRO A 298 -14.71 -25.79 -14.87
C PRO A 298 -14.93 -27.18 -14.29
N VAL A 299 -13.90 -28.01 -14.38
CA VAL A 299 -13.91 -29.41 -13.95
C VAL A 299 -12.87 -29.63 -12.88
N GLU A 300 -13.24 -30.33 -11.82
CA GLU A 300 -12.37 -30.77 -10.74
C GLU A 300 -12.30 -32.30 -10.64
N ASP A 301 -11.21 -32.81 -10.06
CA ASP A 301 -11.09 -34.23 -9.68
C ASP A 301 -11.73 -34.52 -8.32
N GLU A 302 -11.50 -35.74 -7.81
CA GLU A 302 -12.00 -36.20 -6.49
C GLU A 302 -11.30 -35.46 -5.33
N ARG A 303 -10.08 -34.94 -5.54
CA ARG A 303 -9.30 -34.18 -4.56
C ARG A 303 -9.60 -32.69 -4.62
N ARG A 304 -10.53 -32.28 -5.51
CA ARG A 304 -10.90 -30.89 -5.81
C ARG A 304 -9.81 -30.08 -6.53
N THR A 305 -8.87 -30.78 -7.19
CA THR A 305 -7.87 -30.12 -8.04
C THR A 305 -8.52 -29.73 -9.36
N PHE A 306 -8.25 -28.53 -9.83
CA PHE A 306 -8.72 -28.05 -11.13
C PHE A 306 -8.07 -28.83 -12.27
N LEU A 307 -8.88 -29.33 -13.21
CA LEU A 307 -8.44 -30.13 -14.34
C LEU A 307 -8.52 -29.38 -15.69
N GLY A 308 -9.36 -28.36 -15.79
CA GLY A 308 -9.62 -27.65 -17.03
C GLY A 308 -11.10 -27.34 -17.23
N TYR A 309 -11.51 -27.14 -18.46
CA TYR A 309 -12.90 -26.81 -18.82
C TYR A 309 -13.52 -27.83 -19.76
N VAL A 310 -14.86 -27.88 -19.76
CA VAL A 310 -15.66 -28.55 -20.79
C VAL A 310 -16.60 -27.54 -21.42
N TRP A 311 -16.76 -27.63 -22.76
CA TRP A 311 -17.68 -26.78 -23.52
C TRP A 311 -18.99 -27.46 -23.78
N LEU A 312 -20.08 -26.67 -23.81
CA LEU A 312 -21.40 -27.17 -24.15
C LEU A 312 -21.43 -27.91 -25.49
N LYS A 313 -20.71 -27.39 -26.50
CA LYS A 313 -20.61 -28.04 -27.82
C LYS A 313 -20.02 -29.42 -27.72
N ASP A 314 -18.87 -29.59 -27.08
CA ASP A 314 -18.16 -30.88 -26.97
C ASP A 314 -18.96 -31.88 -26.13
N VAL A 315 -19.67 -31.38 -25.10
CA VAL A 315 -20.53 -32.24 -24.24
C VAL A 315 -21.81 -32.67 -24.97
N LEU A 316 -22.37 -31.87 -25.88
CA LEU A 316 -23.52 -32.26 -26.74
C LEU A 316 -23.12 -33.36 -27.70
N GLU A 317 -21.94 -33.25 -28.35
CA GLU A 317 -21.40 -34.31 -29.24
C GLU A 317 -21.21 -35.64 -28.49
N LEU A 318 -20.72 -35.61 -27.24
CA LEU A 318 -20.61 -36.80 -26.40
C LEU A 318 -21.99 -37.39 -26.05
N ALA A 319 -22.96 -36.56 -25.74
CA ALA A 319 -24.31 -37.03 -25.41
C ALA A 319 -24.99 -37.70 -26.62
N GLU A 320 -24.78 -37.20 -27.84
CA GLU A 320 -25.30 -37.80 -29.08
C GLU A 320 -24.62 -39.16 -29.37
N SER A 321 -23.32 -39.26 -29.12
CA SER A 321 -22.56 -40.53 -29.29
C SER A 321 -22.83 -41.55 -28.22
N LYS A 322 -23.68 -41.25 -27.23
CA LYS A 322 -23.97 -42.09 -26.04
C LYS A 322 -22.71 -42.42 -25.22
N ASP A 323 -21.70 -41.59 -25.29
CA ASP A 323 -20.50 -41.75 -24.47
C ASP A 323 -20.73 -41.05 -23.11
N GLU A 324 -20.54 -41.78 -22.04
CA GLU A 324 -20.77 -41.28 -20.68
C GLU A 324 -19.51 -40.63 -20.04
N LYS A 325 -18.36 -40.69 -20.73
CA LYS A 325 -17.07 -40.24 -20.17
C LYS A 325 -16.81 -38.76 -20.49
N LEU A 326 -16.98 -37.94 -19.48
CA LEU A 326 -16.76 -36.50 -19.59
C LEU A 326 -15.29 -36.11 -19.90
N GLU A 327 -14.35 -37.01 -19.59
CA GLU A 327 -12.89 -36.86 -19.84
C GLU A 327 -12.59 -36.59 -21.30
N LYS A 328 -13.39 -37.09 -22.23
CA LYS A 328 -13.17 -36.87 -23.67
C LYS A 328 -13.47 -35.43 -24.14
N ALA A 329 -14.33 -34.71 -23.41
CA ALA A 329 -14.60 -33.31 -23.67
C ALA A 329 -13.73 -32.35 -22.87
N LEU A 330 -12.86 -32.89 -21.97
CA LEU A 330 -12.02 -32.08 -21.11
C LEU A 330 -10.92 -31.37 -21.91
N LYS A 331 -10.84 -30.05 -21.79
CA LYS A 331 -9.72 -29.22 -22.24
C LYS A 331 -8.84 -28.92 -21.03
N SER A 332 -7.71 -29.62 -20.93
CA SER A 332 -6.78 -29.51 -19.80
C SER A 332 -5.65 -28.49 -20.03
N GLU A 333 -5.35 -28.17 -21.28
CA GLU A 333 -4.35 -27.15 -21.63
C GLU A 333 -4.96 -25.76 -21.60
N VAL A 334 -5.27 -25.28 -20.39
CA VAL A 334 -5.89 -23.96 -20.16
C VAL A 334 -5.05 -23.19 -19.16
N PRO A 335 -4.90 -21.86 -19.36
CA PRO A 335 -4.12 -21.04 -18.44
C PRO A 335 -4.78 -20.99 -17.07
N SER A 336 -3.96 -21.14 -16.04
CA SER A 336 -4.34 -20.90 -14.64
C SER A 336 -3.35 -19.93 -14.01
N VAL A 337 -3.83 -19.18 -13.03
CA VAL A 337 -3.07 -18.17 -12.29
C VAL A 337 -3.26 -18.38 -10.79
N TYR A 338 -2.42 -17.74 -9.99
CA TYR A 338 -2.57 -17.69 -8.55
C TYR A 338 -3.27 -16.40 -8.11
N THR A 339 -3.65 -16.31 -6.85
CA THR A 339 -4.38 -15.16 -6.28
C THR A 339 -3.61 -13.85 -6.38
N ASP A 340 -2.31 -13.89 -6.30
CA ASP A 340 -1.39 -12.75 -6.33
C ASP A 340 -0.99 -12.27 -7.75
N TYR A 341 -1.44 -12.94 -8.82
CA TYR A 341 -1.18 -12.49 -10.19
C TYR A 341 -1.87 -11.16 -10.46
N THR A 342 -1.11 -10.18 -10.94
CA THR A 342 -1.62 -8.85 -11.29
C THR A 342 -2.35 -8.83 -12.63
N VAL A 343 -3.13 -7.77 -12.88
CA VAL A 343 -3.78 -7.57 -14.19
C VAL A 343 -2.75 -7.57 -15.32
N GLU A 344 -1.60 -6.94 -15.12
CA GLU A 344 -0.51 -6.89 -16.11
C GLU A 344 0.00 -8.29 -16.47
N GLU A 345 0.21 -9.15 -15.47
CA GLU A 345 0.65 -10.54 -15.67
C GLU A 345 -0.44 -11.41 -16.30
N MET A 346 -1.71 -11.13 -16.02
CA MET A 346 -2.84 -11.88 -16.56
C MET A 346 -3.20 -11.52 -18.01
N LEU A 347 -2.97 -10.26 -18.44
CA LEU A 347 -3.35 -9.77 -19.76
C LEU A 347 -2.77 -10.61 -20.93
N PRO A 348 -1.49 -11.02 -20.93
CA PRO A 348 -0.94 -11.87 -21.99
C PRO A 348 -1.62 -13.24 -22.07
N LEU A 349 -2.10 -13.77 -20.95
CA LEU A 349 -2.68 -15.11 -20.84
C LEU A 349 -4.09 -15.22 -21.44
N ILE A 350 -4.80 -14.09 -21.58
CA ILE A 350 -6.13 -14.08 -22.22
C ILE A 350 -6.07 -13.91 -23.75
N THR A 351 -4.90 -13.54 -24.30
CA THR A 351 -4.76 -13.33 -25.74
C THR A 351 -4.79 -14.68 -26.47
N GLY A 352 -5.81 -14.88 -27.29
CA GLY A 352 -6.02 -16.12 -28.04
C GLY A 352 -6.73 -17.24 -27.28
N ASN A 353 -7.15 -16.99 -26.04
CA ASN A 353 -7.92 -17.94 -25.24
C ASN A 353 -9.40 -17.50 -25.15
N ASN A 354 -10.32 -18.44 -25.28
CA ASN A 354 -11.76 -18.19 -25.12
C ASN A 354 -12.26 -18.57 -23.71
N TYR A 355 -11.35 -18.87 -22.78
CA TYR A 355 -11.70 -19.28 -21.42
C TYR A 355 -11.44 -18.13 -20.43
N PRO A 356 -12.19 -18.04 -19.32
CA PRO A 356 -11.76 -17.25 -18.18
C PRO A 356 -10.47 -17.85 -17.60
N LEU A 357 -9.66 -17.04 -16.94
CA LEU A 357 -8.51 -17.55 -16.19
C LEU A 357 -8.99 -18.25 -14.92
N ALA A 358 -8.51 -19.46 -14.70
CA ALA A 358 -8.75 -20.21 -13.47
C ALA A 358 -7.79 -19.73 -12.38
N VAL A 359 -8.32 -19.22 -11.27
CA VAL A 359 -7.50 -18.87 -10.10
C VAL A 359 -7.42 -20.10 -9.22
N VAL A 360 -6.20 -20.61 -9.02
CA VAL A 360 -5.96 -21.85 -8.29
C VAL A 360 -5.06 -21.62 -7.07
N ASP A 361 -5.26 -22.44 -6.05
CA ASP A 361 -4.42 -22.46 -4.86
C ASP A 361 -3.04 -23.04 -5.18
N LYS A 362 -1.98 -22.36 -4.73
CA LYS A 362 -0.58 -22.73 -5.02
C LYS A 362 -0.19 -24.10 -4.45
N GLU A 363 -0.74 -24.49 -3.31
CA GLU A 363 -0.30 -25.70 -2.60
C GLU A 363 -1.00 -26.97 -3.11
N ASN A 364 -2.29 -26.86 -3.41
CA ASN A 364 -3.13 -28.04 -3.69
C ASN A 364 -3.80 -28.00 -5.07
N GLY A 365 -3.64 -26.93 -5.84
CA GLY A 365 -4.21 -26.75 -7.18
C GLY A 365 -5.75 -26.67 -7.21
N ARG A 366 -6.39 -26.38 -6.06
CA ARG A 366 -7.84 -26.23 -5.96
C ARG A 366 -8.29 -24.95 -6.65
N LEU A 367 -9.41 -25.01 -7.37
CA LEU A 367 -10.02 -23.81 -7.94
C LEU A 367 -10.59 -22.93 -6.83
N LEU A 368 -10.11 -21.67 -6.76
CA LEU A 368 -10.56 -20.63 -5.86
C LEU A 368 -11.61 -19.73 -6.51
N GLY A 369 -11.44 -19.42 -7.80
CA GLY A 369 -12.33 -18.56 -8.55
C GLY A 369 -12.02 -18.53 -10.04
N LEU A 370 -12.73 -17.66 -10.76
CA LEU A 370 -12.55 -17.42 -12.20
C LEU A 370 -12.44 -15.92 -12.46
N VAL A 371 -11.44 -15.51 -13.21
CA VAL A 371 -11.32 -14.13 -13.73
C VAL A 371 -11.81 -14.11 -15.17
N SER A 372 -12.86 -13.31 -15.43
CA SER A 372 -13.40 -13.17 -16.78
C SER A 372 -12.53 -12.27 -17.64
N GLN A 373 -12.47 -12.54 -18.95
CA GLN A 373 -11.78 -11.67 -19.90
C GLN A 373 -12.36 -10.24 -19.86
N THR A 374 -13.68 -10.13 -19.74
CA THR A 374 -14.37 -8.84 -19.67
C THR A 374 -13.92 -8.02 -18.46
N SER A 375 -13.83 -8.63 -17.28
CA SER A 375 -13.36 -7.97 -16.06
C SER A 375 -11.93 -7.46 -16.22
N LEU A 376 -11.04 -8.30 -16.77
CA LEU A 376 -9.65 -7.95 -17.05
C LEU A 376 -9.51 -6.80 -18.04
N ILE A 377 -10.26 -6.86 -19.15
CA ILE A 377 -10.25 -5.82 -20.18
C ILE A 377 -10.82 -4.50 -19.64
N ILE A 378 -11.91 -4.54 -18.87
CA ILE A 378 -12.49 -3.34 -18.25
C ILE A 378 -11.45 -2.69 -17.34
N GLU A 379 -10.79 -3.47 -16.47
CA GLU A 379 -9.80 -2.93 -15.57
C GLU A 379 -8.55 -2.41 -16.29
N ALA A 380 -8.09 -3.10 -17.32
CA ALA A 380 -6.98 -2.67 -18.16
C ALA A 380 -7.28 -1.39 -18.99
N THR A 381 -8.55 -1.15 -19.37
CA THR A 381 -8.95 -0.02 -20.23
C THR A 381 -9.41 1.22 -19.49
N ARG A 382 -9.71 1.11 -18.21
CA ARG A 382 -10.17 2.25 -17.39
C ARG A 382 -9.26 3.48 -17.49
N TYR A 383 -8.00 3.30 -17.87
CA TYR A 383 -6.94 4.34 -17.86
C TYR A 383 -6.19 4.56 -19.19
N GLY A 384 -6.84 4.31 -20.32
CA GLY A 384 -6.46 5.02 -21.54
C GLY A 384 -5.35 4.46 -22.42
N ASP A 385 -4.91 3.23 -22.24
CA ASP A 385 -3.84 2.63 -23.06
C ASP A 385 -4.29 2.36 -24.50
N ALA A 386 -3.58 2.99 -25.47
CA ALA A 386 -3.84 2.82 -26.89
C ALA A 386 -3.64 1.36 -27.37
N GLU A 387 -2.74 0.60 -26.74
CA GLU A 387 -2.49 -0.80 -27.03
C GLU A 387 -3.66 -1.70 -26.63
N VAL A 388 -4.23 -1.49 -25.46
CA VAL A 388 -5.39 -2.25 -24.98
C VAL A 388 -6.62 -1.94 -25.81
N LYS A 389 -6.82 -0.69 -26.23
CA LYS A 389 -7.88 -0.33 -27.21
C LYS A 389 -7.69 -1.04 -28.56
N SER A 390 -6.43 -1.27 -28.97
CA SER A 390 -6.10 -2.06 -30.17
C SER A 390 -6.41 -3.55 -29.99
N MET A 391 -6.13 -4.12 -28.79
CA MET A 391 -6.45 -5.52 -28.47
C MET A 391 -7.96 -5.77 -28.43
N ILE A 392 -8.76 -4.83 -27.87
CA ILE A 392 -10.23 -4.91 -27.88
C ILE A 392 -10.78 -4.87 -29.31
N LYS A 393 -10.25 -4.00 -30.17
CA LYS A 393 -10.66 -3.98 -31.58
C LYS A 393 -10.36 -5.31 -32.30
N LYS A 394 -9.27 -5.99 -31.95
CA LYS A 394 -8.94 -7.32 -32.50
C LYS A 394 -9.83 -8.42 -31.93
N ALA A 395 -10.17 -8.37 -30.63
CA ALA A 395 -11.05 -9.36 -30.00
C ALA A 395 -12.51 -9.24 -30.44
N ASN A 396 -13.01 -8.03 -30.77
CA ASN A 396 -14.36 -7.81 -31.29
C ASN A 396 -14.48 -8.01 -32.82
N ALA A 397 -13.38 -8.34 -33.51
CA ALA A 397 -13.36 -8.59 -34.95
C ALA A 397 -13.33 -10.10 -35.28
N ILE A 398 -13.42 -10.99 -34.26
CA ILE A 398 -13.59 -12.44 -34.36
C ILE A 398 -14.98 -12.81 -33.83
#